data_095a780a60e48ab294db8500fdde987a
#
_entry.id   095a780a60e48ab294db8500fdde987a
#
_cell.length_a   1.000
_cell.length_b   1.000
_cell.length_c   1.000
_cell.angle_alpha   90.00
_cell.angle_beta   90.00
_cell.angle_gamma   90.00
#
_symmetry.space_group_name_H-M   'P 1'
#
loop_
_entity.id
_entity.type
_entity.pdbx_description
1 polymer ?
#
loop_
_entity_poly.entity_id
_entity_poly.type
_entity_poly.pdbx_seq_one_letter_code
_entity_poly.pdbx_strand_id
1 'polypeptide(L)'
;YKRQSIYDLEASQVEERLTNLMATFDLTESRYNLISSFSHGMRQKVVVIGALLVNPQIWVLDEPLTGLDPQASYDLKEAMRNHAKEGNSVLFSTHVLSVAEQLCDRIAILKKGKLIFQGSLAELKSQYPDKDLETIYLEMAGRKIEEV
;
A
#
# COMPACT_ATOMS: atom_id res chain seq x y z
N TYR A 1 16.82 9.88 12.06
CA TYR A 1 16.89 10.82 13.22
C TYR A 1 15.96 12.05 13.06
N LYS A 2 15.82 12.68 11.88
CA LYS A 2 14.98 13.88 11.72
C LYS A 2 13.48 13.61 11.95
N ARG A 3 12.94 12.46 11.58
CA ARG A 3 11.52 12.11 11.83
C ARG A 3 11.24 11.87 13.30
N GLN A 4 12.17 11.25 14.03
CA GLN A 4 12.06 11.00 15.47
C GLN A 4 11.78 12.30 16.25
N SER A 5 12.51 13.37 15.95
CA SER A 5 12.34 14.65 16.63
C SER A 5 11.05 15.40 16.27
N ILE A 6 10.39 15.03 15.15
CA ILE A 6 9.11 15.65 14.76
C ILE A 6 7.92 14.98 15.48
N TYR A 7 8.05 13.68 15.83
CA TYR A 7 6.96 12.90 16.41
C TYR A 7 7.18 12.56 17.90
N ASP A 8 8.15 13.20 18.58
CA ASP A 8 8.46 13.02 20.02
C ASP A 8 8.61 11.55 20.45
N LEU A 9 9.19 10.72 19.58
CA LEU A 9 9.36 9.29 19.86
C LEU A 9 10.58 9.05 20.74
N GLU A 10 10.42 8.21 21.76
CA GLU A 10 11.53 7.76 22.59
C GLU A 10 12.57 6.97 21.78
N ALA A 11 13.85 7.30 21.95
CA ALA A 11 14.93 6.73 21.14
C ALA A 11 15.01 5.19 21.23
N SER A 12 14.71 4.62 22.39
CA SER A 12 14.66 3.17 22.61
C SER A 12 13.56 2.50 21.80
N GLN A 13 12.37 3.09 21.77
CA GLN A 13 11.22 2.58 21.00
C GLN A 13 11.46 2.67 19.49
N VAL A 14 12.11 3.75 19.05
CA VAL A 14 12.48 3.92 17.62
C VAL A 14 13.49 2.85 17.19
N GLU A 15 14.47 2.57 18.02
CA GLU A 15 15.53 1.59 17.72
C GLU A 15 14.97 0.17 17.66
N GLU A 16 14.16 -0.23 18.62
CA GLU A 16 13.46 -1.52 18.61
C GLU A 16 12.59 -1.67 17.38
N ARG A 17 11.78 -0.66 17.09
CA ARG A 17 10.87 -0.65 15.96
C ARG A 17 11.60 -0.68 14.62
N LEU A 18 12.67 0.10 14.49
CA LEU A 18 13.51 0.09 13.30
C LEU A 18 14.12 -1.30 13.06
N THR A 19 14.61 -1.94 14.13
CA THR A 19 15.19 -3.29 14.04
C THR A 19 14.16 -4.31 13.54
N ASN A 20 12.94 -4.28 14.08
CA ASN A 20 11.85 -5.16 13.67
C ASN A 20 11.42 -4.90 12.22
N LEU A 21 11.27 -3.65 11.81
CA LEU A 21 10.91 -3.29 10.44
C LEU A 21 12.00 -3.67 9.44
N MET A 22 13.25 -3.49 9.78
CA MET A 22 14.37 -3.89 8.91
C MET A 22 14.42 -5.41 8.74
N ALA A 23 14.12 -6.18 9.79
CA ALA A 23 14.01 -7.63 9.68
C ALA A 23 12.82 -8.04 8.81
N THR A 24 11.64 -7.42 8.99
CA THR A 24 10.43 -7.69 8.19
C THR A 24 10.65 -7.46 6.69
N PHE A 25 11.42 -6.43 6.34
CA PHE A 25 11.71 -6.08 4.94
C PHE A 25 13.04 -6.65 4.40
N ASP A 26 13.69 -7.55 5.15
CA ASP A 26 14.95 -8.18 4.76
C ASP A 26 16.05 -7.17 4.42
N LEU A 27 16.23 -6.17 5.29
CA LEU A 27 17.24 -5.12 5.17
C LEU A 27 18.24 -5.09 6.33
N THR A 28 18.20 -6.06 7.24
CA THR A 28 19.04 -6.10 8.45
C THR A 28 20.53 -6.00 8.11
N GLU A 29 21.00 -6.79 7.17
CA GLU A 29 22.41 -6.81 6.74
C GLU A 29 22.86 -5.50 6.07
N SER A 30 21.89 -4.76 5.52
CA SER A 30 22.13 -3.49 4.82
C SER A 30 21.98 -2.25 5.69
N ARG A 31 21.79 -2.42 7.00
CA ARG A 31 21.46 -1.34 7.93
C ARG A 31 22.43 -0.17 7.91
N TYR A 32 23.71 -0.46 7.75
CA TYR A 32 24.80 0.53 7.78
C TYR A 32 25.31 0.91 6.38
N ASN A 33 24.72 0.36 5.34
CA ASN A 33 25.09 0.69 3.98
C ASN A 33 24.53 2.05 3.55
N LEU A 34 25.19 2.69 2.60
CA LEU A 34 24.70 3.94 2.03
C LEU A 34 23.45 3.67 1.18
N ILE A 35 22.39 4.49 1.34
CA ILE A 35 21.15 4.38 0.55
C ILE A 35 21.45 4.53 -0.95
N SER A 36 22.51 5.24 -1.35
CA SER A 36 22.94 5.36 -2.73
C SER A 36 23.33 4.03 -3.38
N SER A 37 23.76 3.04 -2.59
CA SER A 37 24.11 1.68 -3.06
C SER A 37 22.91 0.75 -3.17
N PHE A 38 21.72 1.18 -2.71
CA PHE A 38 20.52 0.35 -2.67
C PHE A 38 19.89 0.20 -4.06
N SER A 39 19.35 -0.98 -4.34
CA SER A 39 18.48 -1.21 -5.49
C SER A 39 17.21 -0.34 -5.40
N HIS A 40 16.44 -0.28 -6.47
CA HIS A 40 15.15 0.43 -6.45
C HIS A 40 14.21 -0.14 -5.38
N GLY A 41 14.05 -1.45 -5.33
CA GLY A 41 13.22 -2.13 -4.31
C GLY A 41 13.70 -1.88 -2.88
N MET A 42 15.03 -1.94 -2.62
CA MET A 42 15.58 -1.62 -1.31
C MET A 42 15.29 -0.18 -0.89
N ARG A 43 15.41 0.78 -1.81
CA ARG A 43 15.07 2.19 -1.53
C ARG A 43 13.59 2.36 -1.18
N GLN A 44 12.71 1.67 -1.90
CA GLN A 44 11.28 1.68 -1.62
C GLN A 44 10.97 1.10 -0.23
N LYS A 45 11.58 -0.03 0.12
CA LYS A 45 11.49 -0.63 1.47
C LYS A 45 11.92 0.35 2.57
N VAL A 46 13.00 1.10 2.36
CA VAL A 46 13.45 2.14 3.33
C VAL A 46 12.42 3.27 3.48
N VAL A 47 11.78 3.69 2.40
CA VAL A 47 10.70 4.70 2.46
C VAL A 47 9.52 4.18 3.27
N VAL A 48 9.12 2.93 3.04
CA VAL A 48 8.04 2.24 3.78
C VAL A 48 8.40 2.12 5.27
N ILE A 49 9.59 1.64 5.59
CA ILE A 49 10.11 1.56 6.97
C ILE A 49 10.05 2.94 7.63
N GLY A 50 10.52 3.97 6.94
CA GLY A 50 10.50 5.34 7.46
C GLY A 50 9.09 5.89 7.73
N ALA A 51 8.08 5.45 6.99
CA ALA A 51 6.68 5.80 7.23
C ALA A 51 6.09 5.02 8.41
N LEU A 52 6.35 3.71 8.47
CA LEU A 52 5.84 2.83 9.53
C LEU A 52 6.53 3.07 10.89
N LEU A 53 7.72 3.63 10.89
CA LEU A 53 8.50 3.89 12.12
C LEU A 53 7.72 4.75 13.12
N VAL A 54 6.91 5.68 12.63
CA VAL A 54 6.09 6.58 13.45
C VAL A 54 4.70 6.02 13.78
N ASN A 55 4.39 4.82 13.32
CA ASN A 55 3.09 4.15 13.51
C ASN A 55 1.89 5.05 13.22
N PRO A 56 1.72 5.52 12.01
CA PRO A 56 0.64 6.45 11.70
C PRO A 56 -0.72 5.75 11.85
N GLN A 57 -1.72 6.43 12.41
CA GLN A 57 -3.08 5.90 12.44
C GLN A 57 -3.68 5.80 11.03
N ILE A 58 -3.24 6.66 10.11
CA ILE A 58 -3.63 6.65 8.70
C ILE A 58 -2.35 6.66 7.86
N TRP A 59 -2.15 5.59 7.10
CA TRP A 59 -1.02 5.45 6.19
C TRP A 59 -1.48 5.69 4.75
N VAL A 60 -0.99 6.77 4.13
CA VAL A 60 -1.36 7.16 2.75
C VAL A 60 -0.22 6.83 1.80
N LEU A 61 -0.54 6.12 0.72
CA LEU A 61 0.41 5.64 -0.27
C LEU A 61 -0.08 5.95 -1.69
N ASP A 62 0.80 6.46 -2.52
CA ASP A 62 0.52 6.71 -3.93
C ASP A 62 1.25 5.70 -4.80
N GLU A 63 0.49 4.87 -5.54
CA GLU A 63 0.99 3.80 -6.41
C GLU A 63 2.11 2.93 -5.79
N PRO A 64 1.93 2.43 -4.55
CA PRO A 64 3.03 1.91 -3.73
C PRO A 64 3.69 0.63 -4.27
N LEU A 65 3.02 -0.11 -5.14
CA LEU A 65 3.50 -1.38 -5.69
C LEU A 65 4.14 -1.24 -7.07
N THR A 66 4.09 -0.04 -7.66
CA THR A 66 4.62 0.19 -9.00
C THR A 66 6.14 0.08 -9.03
N GLY A 67 6.66 -0.75 -9.95
CA GLY A 67 8.10 -0.95 -10.13
C GLY A 67 8.79 -1.80 -9.06
N LEU A 68 8.03 -2.44 -8.17
CA LEU A 68 8.58 -3.40 -7.22
C LEU A 68 8.74 -4.78 -7.85
N ASP A 69 9.78 -5.49 -7.46
CA ASP A 69 9.90 -6.92 -7.71
C ASP A 69 8.83 -7.72 -6.93
N PRO A 70 8.59 -9.00 -7.27
CA PRO A 70 7.54 -9.80 -6.64
C PRO A 70 7.70 -9.94 -5.11
N GLN A 71 8.92 -10.06 -4.62
CA GLN A 71 9.18 -10.20 -3.18
C GLN A 71 8.89 -8.89 -2.43
N ALA A 72 9.39 -7.78 -2.93
CA ALA A 72 9.14 -6.46 -2.34
C ALA A 72 7.64 -6.11 -2.38
N SER A 73 6.93 -6.49 -3.45
CA SER A 73 5.48 -6.34 -3.55
C SER A 73 4.74 -7.16 -2.49
N TYR A 74 5.16 -8.39 -2.27
CA TYR A 74 4.58 -9.26 -1.24
C TYR A 74 4.78 -8.68 0.15
N ASP A 75 6.02 -8.30 0.49
CA ASP A 75 6.37 -7.73 1.79
C ASP A 75 5.56 -6.46 2.09
N LEU A 76 5.40 -5.61 1.09
CA LEU A 76 4.61 -4.38 1.24
C LEU A 76 3.12 -4.66 1.43
N LYS A 77 2.54 -5.60 0.69
CA LYS A 77 1.14 -6.01 0.87
C LYS A 77 0.90 -6.57 2.27
N GLU A 78 1.80 -7.40 2.78
CA GLU A 78 1.71 -7.92 4.14
C GLU A 78 1.85 -6.82 5.19
N ALA A 79 2.75 -5.86 5.00
CA ALA A 79 2.87 -4.70 5.89
C ALA A 79 1.58 -3.87 5.93
N MET A 80 0.95 -3.63 4.77
CA MET A 80 -0.33 -2.92 4.68
C MET A 80 -1.45 -3.68 5.42
N ARG A 81 -1.56 -5.00 5.23
CA ARG A 81 -2.54 -5.85 5.93
C ARG A 81 -2.33 -5.85 7.43
N ASN A 82 -1.08 -6.01 7.87
CA ASN A 82 -0.76 -6.05 9.29
C ASN A 82 -1.05 -4.71 9.96
N HIS A 83 -0.70 -3.60 9.32
CA HIS A 83 -1.00 -2.26 9.81
C HIS A 83 -2.51 -2.03 9.97
N ALA A 84 -3.32 -2.50 9.04
CA ALA A 84 -4.79 -2.44 9.13
C ALA A 84 -5.34 -3.36 10.26
N LYS A 85 -4.80 -4.58 10.43
CA LYS A 85 -5.18 -5.50 11.51
C LYS A 85 -4.88 -4.95 12.91
N GLU A 86 -3.90 -4.08 13.04
CA GLU A 86 -3.58 -3.38 14.29
C GLU A 86 -4.57 -2.26 14.62
N GLY A 87 -5.63 -2.09 13.83
CA GLY A 87 -6.68 -1.08 14.04
C GLY A 87 -6.39 0.26 13.36
N ASN A 88 -5.35 0.33 12.54
CA ASN A 88 -5.02 1.51 11.75
C ASN A 88 -5.72 1.49 10.38
N SER A 89 -5.59 2.57 9.61
CA SER A 89 -6.14 2.68 8.26
C SER A 89 -5.03 2.80 7.22
N VAL A 90 -5.20 2.10 6.10
CA VAL A 90 -4.32 2.25 4.93
C VAL A 90 -5.13 2.77 3.77
N LEU A 91 -4.73 3.91 3.22
CA LEU A 91 -5.29 4.48 2.00
C LEU A 91 -4.22 4.44 0.91
N PHE A 92 -4.50 3.80 -0.20
CA PHE A 92 -3.57 3.79 -1.33
C PHE A 92 -4.25 3.97 -2.67
N SER A 93 -3.55 4.61 -3.60
CA SER A 93 -3.95 4.65 -5.00
C SER A 93 -3.35 3.47 -5.76
N THR A 94 -4.06 2.97 -6.76
CA THR A 94 -3.52 2.00 -7.71
C THR A 94 -4.32 1.99 -9.00
N HIS A 95 -3.64 1.73 -10.11
CA HIS A 95 -4.26 1.41 -11.39
C HIS A 95 -4.31 -0.11 -11.64
N VAL A 96 -3.75 -0.92 -10.73
CA VAL A 96 -3.75 -2.39 -10.81
C VAL A 96 -4.97 -2.92 -10.05
N LEU A 97 -6.06 -3.16 -10.76
CA LEU A 97 -7.37 -3.46 -10.18
C LEU A 97 -7.38 -4.79 -9.40
N SER A 98 -6.60 -5.78 -9.83
CA SER A 98 -6.44 -7.04 -9.09
C SER A 98 -5.80 -6.85 -7.71
N VAL A 99 -4.95 -5.85 -7.54
CA VAL A 99 -4.38 -5.50 -6.22
C VAL A 99 -5.46 -4.88 -5.32
N ALA A 100 -6.26 -3.96 -5.86
CA ALA A 100 -7.38 -3.38 -5.12
C ALA A 100 -8.36 -4.47 -4.66
N GLU A 101 -8.67 -5.41 -5.55
CA GLU A 101 -9.55 -6.54 -5.26
C GLU A 101 -9.04 -7.46 -4.16
N GLN A 102 -7.71 -7.64 -4.06
CA GLN A 102 -7.07 -8.49 -3.05
C GLN A 102 -6.90 -7.83 -1.68
N LEU A 103 -6.73 -6.50 -1.65
CA LEU A 103 -6.31 -5.80 -0.43
C LEU A 103 -7.39 -4.91 0.18
N CYS A 104 -8.32 -4.39 -0.62
CA CYS A 104 -9.23 -3.35 -0.15
C CYS A 104 -10.52 -3.92 0.45
N ASP A 105 -10.91 -3.44 1.63
CA ASP A 105 -12.25 -3.60 2.17
C ASP A 105 -13.22 -2.63 1.49
N ARG A 106 -12.76 -1.42 1.20
CA ARG A 106 -13.51 -0.34 0.57
C ARG A 106 -12.72 0.26 -0.57
N ILE A 107 -13.42 0.68 -1.61
CA ILE A 107 -12.82 1.30 -2.79
C ILE A 107 -13.52 2.60 -3.15
N ALA A 108 -12.77 3.48 -3.79
CA ALA A 108 -13.26 4.69 -4.43
C ALA A 108 -12.78 4.71 -5.88
N ILE A 109 -13.69 4.83 -6.83
CA ILE A 109 -13.37 4.87 -8.27
C ILE A 109 -13.45 6.31 -8.76
N LEU A 110 -12.33 6.79 -9.30
CA LEU A 110 -12.18 8.13 -9.85
C LEU A 110 -12.14 8.09 -11.39
N LYS A 111 -12.94 8.96 -12.03
CA LYS A 111 -12.92 9.15 -13.47
C LYS A 111 -12.96 10.64 -13.82
N LYS A 112 -11.96 11.11 -14.56
CA LYS A 112 -11.86 12.52 -15.00
C LYS A 112 -12.05 13.51 -13.84
N GLY A 113 -11.41 13.24 -12.70
CA GLY A 113 -11.49 14.07 -11.49
C GLY A 113 -12.81 13.98 -10.71
N LYS A 114 -13.72 13.08 -11.09
CA LYS A 114 -14.99 12.86 -10.38
C LYS A 114 -14.99 11.49 -9.72
N LEU A 115 -15.51 11.45 -8.50
CA LEU A 115 -15.77 10.21 -7.78
C LEU A 115 -17.05 9.59 -8.38
N ILE A 116 -16.92 8.41 -9.02
CA ILE A 116 -18.04 7.70 -9.66
C ILE A 116 -18.57 6.53 -8.84
N PHE A 117 -17.78 6.04 -7.88
CA PHE A 117 -18.18 5.06 -6.90
C PHE A 117 -17.37 5.23 -5.60
N GLN A 118 -18.04 4.97 -4.48
CA GLN A 118 -17.41 4.85 -3.17
C GLN A 118 -18.21 3.87 -2.32
N GLY A 119 -17.60 2.79 -1.86
CA GLY A 119 -18.29 1.78 -1.06
C GLY A 119 -17.39 0.60 -0.73
N SER A 120 -17.95 -0.45 -0.14
CA SER A 120 -17.23 -1.71 0.02
C SER A 120 -17.09 -2.44 -1.31
N LEU A 121 -16.06 -3.27 -1.41
CA LEU A 121 -15.89 -4.14 -2.58
C LEU A 121 -17.06 -5.11 -2.72
N ALA A 122 -17.62 -5.58 -1.60
CA ALA A 122 -18.79 -6.45 -1.58
C ALA A 122 -20.05 -5.75 -2.14
N GLU A 123 -20.30 -4.48 -1.78
CA GLU A 123 -21.39 -3.67 -2.33
C GLU A 123 -21.24 -3.50 -3.84
N LEU A 124 -20.03 -3.21 -4.32
CA LEU A 124 -19.79 -3.08 -5.76
C LEU A 124 -20.05 -4.40 -6.48
N LYS A 125 -19.50 -5.51 -5.99
CA LYS A 125 -19.69 -6.84 -6.60
C LYS A 125 -21.15 -7.31 -6.58
N SER A 126 -21.93 -6.93 -5.58
CA SER A 126 -23.37 -7.26 -5.54
C SER A 126 -24.18 -6.59 -6.67
N GLN A 127 -23.72 -5.44 -7.15
CA GLN A 127 -24.34 -4.73 -8.27
C GLN A 127 -23.91 -5.30 -9.64
N TYR A 128 -22.80 -6.03 -9.67
CA TYR A 128 -22.20 -6.59 -10.87
C TYR A 128 -21.81 -8.07 -10.62
N PRO A 129 -22.78 -8.97 -10.45
CA PRO A 129 -22.51 -10.36 -10.19
C PRO A 129 -21.65 -10.97 -11.31
N ASP A 130 -20.76 -11.85 -10.93
CA ASP A 130 -19.87 -12.62 -11.82
C ASP A 130 -18.85 -11.80 -12.65
N LYS A 131 -18.70 -10.49 -12.33
CA LYS A 131 -17.69 -9.64 -12.98
C LYS A 131 -16.50 -9.38 -12.06
N ASP A 132 -15.29 -9.36 -12.64
CA ASP A 132 -14.12 -8.88 -11.98
C ASP A 132 -14.10 -7.34 -11.90
N LEU A 133 -13.23 -6.80 -11.06
CA LEU A 133 -13.17 -5.36 -10.85
C LEU A 133 -12.73 -4.60 -12.11
N GLU A 134 -11.97 -5.23 -13.00
CA GLU A 134 -11.54 -4.63 -14.27
C GLU A 134 -12.72 -4.43 -15.21
N THR A 135 -13.54 -5.45 -15.38
CA THR A 135 -14.77 -5.40 -16.16
C THR A 135 -15.73 -4.35 -15.62
N ILE A 136 -15.95 -4.33 -14.30
CA ILE A 136 -16.80 -3.33 -13.64
C ILE A 136 -16.27 -1.91 -13.89
N TYR A 137 -14.97 -1.70 -13.71
CA TYR A 137 -14.35 -0.40 -13.95
C TYR A 137 -14.52 0.08 -15.39
N LEU A 138 -14.31 -0.80 -16.38
CA LEU A 138 -14.44 -0.48 -17.79
C LEU A 138 -15.90 -0.09 -18.15
N GLU A 139 -16.88 -0.80 -17.64
CA GLU A 139 -18.31 -0.49 -17.83
C GLU A 139 -18.66 0.87 -17.20
N MET A 140 -18.29 1.10 -15.95
CA MET A 140 -18.47 2.39 -15.29
C MET A 140 -17.71 3.53 -15.99
N ALA A 141 -16.59 3.19 -16.62
CA ALA A 141 -15.83 4.11 -17.44
C ALA A 141 -16.49 4.39 -18.81
N GLY A 142 -17.59 3.72 -19.16
CA GLY A 142 -18.34 3.90 -20.40
C GLY A 142 -17.64 3.28 -21.62
N ARG A 143 -16.77 2.29 -21.44
CA ARG A 143 -16.31 1.42 -22.52
C ARG A 143 -17.33 0.30 -22.70
N LYS A 144 -17.84 0.14 -23.91
CA LYS A 144 -18.57 -1.09 -24.29
C LYS A 144 -17.55 -2.22 -24.34
N ILE A 145 -17.75 -3.23 -23.51
CA ILE A 145 -17.02 -4.49 -23.61
C ILE A 145 -17.82 -5.32 -24.59
N GLU A 146 -17.27 -5.56 -25.79
CA GLU A 146 -17.82 -6.55 -26.70
C GLU A 146 -17.54 -7.92 -26.06
N GLU A 147 -18.60 -8.64 -25.74
CA GLU A 147 -18.50 -10.04 -25.31
C GLU A 147 -17.91 -10.84 -26.49
N VAL A 148 -16.74 -11.45 -26.25
CA VAL A 148 -16.09 -12.37 -27.20
C VAL A 148 -16.65 -13.77 -27.01
#